data_ce20f352fa76cb884808da74dd19a6af
#
_entry.id   ce20f352fa76cb884808da74dd19a6af
#
_cell.length_a   1.000
_cell.length_b   1.000
_cell.length_c   1.000
_cell.angle_alpha   90.00
_cell.angle_beta   90.00
_cell.angle_gamma   90.00
#
_symmetry.space_group_name_H-M   'P 1'
#
loop_
_entity.id
_entity.type
_entity.pdbx_description
1 polymer ?
#
loop_
_entity_poly.entity_id
_entity_poly.type
_entity_poly.pdbx_seq_one_letter_code
_entity_poly.pdbx_strand_id
1 'polypeptide(L)'
;MNQAEKRLADLNSKTADTGAFCRYCGECLRSLPLRLMHYGDVAHRRRRWKRSIKTQQSEERLYKRLQGMQIEKERPMVLAYGSWGTIAGRAGAACNKGNPSCIGVGLMRKLAKRFVVAITPEQYTSKTCCRCMGQCGPHPTMRGGDGREIRGLRVCQNEECKLIQNRDRTGALNIGVQFGRLLQGHGPIRSMTKEERELTLHRRCLDCE
;
A
#
# COMPACT_ATOMS: atom_id res chain seq x y z
N MET A 1 -17.21 13.12 -24.70
CA MET A 1 -16.18 12.29 -24.07
C MET A 1 -16.75 11.44 -22.94
N ASN A 2 -17.33 12.03 -21.92
CA ASN A 2 -17.79 11.33 -20.71
C ASN A 2 -18.71 10.12 -21.01
N GLN A 3 -19.57 10.21 -22.02
CA GLN A 3 -20.52 9.13 -22.36
C GLN A 3 -19.84 7.93 -23.06
N ALA A 4 -18.85 8.18 -23.93
CA ALA A 4 -18.06 7.13 -24.57
C ALA A 4 -17.15 6.40 -23.56
N GLU A 5 -16.59 7.13 -22.60
CA GLU A 5 -15.79 6.55 -21.52
C GLU A 5 -16.64 5.71 -20.56
N LYS A 6 -17.85 6.16 -20.23
CA LYS A 6 -18.77 5.37 -19.42
C LYS A 6 -19.12 4.04 -20.09
N ARG A 7 -19.46 4.04 -21.38
CA ARG A 7 -19.74 2.80 -22.12
C ARG A 7 -18.57 1.83 -22.10
N LEU A 8 -17.34 2.31 -22.24
CA LEU A 8 -16.14 1.50 -22.17
C LEU A 8 -15.85 1.00 -20.75
N ALA A 9 -16.17 1.78 -19.73
CA ALA A 9 -15.98 1.38 -18.33
C ALA A 9 -16.92 0.23 -17.90
N ASP A 10 -18.08 0.13 -18.54
CA ASP A 10 -19.05 -0.95 -18.31
C ASP A 10 -18.66 -2.27 -18.99
N LEU A 11 -17.66 -2.25 -19.87
CA LEU A 11 -17.19 -3.42 -20.61
C LEU A 11 -15.87 -3.95 -20.02
N ASN A 12 -15.76 -5.27 -19.89
CA ASN A 12 -14.56 -5.90 -19.35
C ASN A 12 -13.51 -6.13 -20.46
N SER A 13 -12.41 -5.39 -20.41
CA SER A 13 -11.26 -5.56 -21.33
C SER A 13 -10.38 -6.77 -21.02
N LYS A 14 -10.58 -7.43 -19.85
CA LYS A 14 -9.76 -8.54 -19.35
C LYS A 14 -10.55 -9.86 -19.26
N THR A 15 -11.55 -10.02 -20.10
CA THR A 15 -12.35 -11.22 -20.16
C THR A 15 -11.72 -12.27 -21.08
N ALA A 16 -11.86 -13.56 -20.72
CA ALA A 16 -11.54 -14.70 -21.59
C ALA A 16 -12.69 -15.03 -22.56
N ASP A 17 -13.88 -14.47 -22.36
CA ASP A 17 -15.02 -14.63 -23.26
C ASP A 17 -14.80 -13.83 -24.55
N THR A 18 -14.70 -14.54 -25.66
CA THR A 18 -14.45 -13.96 -26.99
C THR A 18 -15.56 -12.97 -27.40
N GLY A 19 -16.82 -13.30 -27.13
CA GLY A 19 -17.96 -12.45 -27.49
C GLY A 19 -17.93 -11.13 -26.67
N ALA A 20 -17.65 -11.20 -25.37
CA ALA A 20 -17.51 -10.02 -24.52
C ALA A 20 -16.31 -9.17 -24.95
N PHE A 21 -15.19 -9.78 -25.31
CA PHE A 21 -14.01 -9.08 -25.82
C PHE A 21 -14.29 -8.40 -27.16
N CYS A 22 -14.98 -9.07 -28.10
CA CYS A 22 -15.37 -8.47 -29.37
C CYS A 22 -16.29 -7.25 -29.18
N ARG A 23 -17.23 -7.30 -28.23
CA ARG A 23 -18.06 -6.12 -27.88
C ARG A 23 -17.22 -4.96 -27.35
N TYR A 24 -16.24 -5.24 -26.49
CA TYR A 24 -15.29 -4.23 -26.01
C TYR A 24 -14.49 -3.61 -27.16
N CYS A 25 -13.93 -4.42 -28.07
CA CYS A 25 -13.19 -3.96 -29.24
C CYS A 25 -14.06 -3.11 -30.18
N GLY A 26 -15.30 -3.54 -30.42
CA GLY A 26 -16.26 -2.80 -31.23
C GLY A 26 -16.57 -1.41 -30.66
N GLU A 27 -16.75 -1.29 -29.35
CA GLU A 27 -16.97 0.02 -28.69
C GLU A 27 -15.70 0.88 -28.68
N CYS A 28 -14.52 0.25 -28.56
CA CYS A 28 -13.23 0.95 -28.72
C CYS A 28 -13.11 1.57 -30.11
N LEU A 29 -13.41 0.83 -31.17
CA LEU A 29 -13.32 1.31 -32.56
C LEU A 29 -14.37 2.40 -32.82
N ARG A 30 -15.62 2.20 -32.37
CA ARG A 30 -16.68 3.20 -32.54
C ARG A 30 -16.35 4.53 -31.88
N SER A 31 -15.75 4.50 -30.69
CA SER A 31 -15.39 5.70 -29.94
C SER A 31 -14.04 6.31 -30.33
N LEU A 32 -13.24 5.61 -31.16
CA LEU A 32 -11.86 5.97 -31.49
C LEU A 32 -11.73 7.38 -32.10
N PRO A 33 -12.52 7.79 -33.11
CA PRO A 33 -12.37 9.14 -33.69
C PRO A 33 -12.57 10.25 -32.66
N LEU A 34 -13.60 10.12 -31.83
CA LEU A 34 -13.92 11.08 -30.76
C LEU A 34 -12.80 11.15 -29.70
N ARG A 35 -12.23 9.99 -29.35
CA ARG A 35 -11.12 9.88 -28.39
C ARG A 35 -9.84 10.47 -28.97
N LEU A 36 -9.54 10.22 -30.26
CA LEU A 36 -8.37 10.81 -30.94
C LEU A 36 -8.47 12.32 -30.98
N MET A 37 -9.63 12.86 -31.35
CA MET A 37 -9.87 14.30 -31.33
C MET A 37 -9.63 14.91 -29.92
N HIS A 38 -10.19 14.30 -28.90
CA HIS A 38 -10.10 14.82 -27.54
C HIS A 38 -8.70 14.66 -26.93
N TYR A 39 -8.12 13.47 -26.98
CA TYR A 39 -6.80 13.18 -26.38
C TYR A 39 -5.61 13.56 -27.27
N GLY A 40 -5.84 13.77 -28.56
CA GLY A 40 -4.88 14.35 -29.50
C GLY A 40 -4.65 15.83 -29.31
N ASP A 41 -5.53 16.52 -28.59
CA ASP A 41 -5.41 17.94 -28.29
C ASP A 41 -4.08 18.25 -27.58
N VAL A 42 -3.48 19.39 -27.94
CA VAL A 42 -2.19 19.86 -27.40
C VAL A 42 -2.28 20.02 -25.86
N ALA A 43 -3.42 20.45 -25.34
CA ALA A 43 -3.60 20.63 -23.90
C ALA A 43 -3.49 19.29 -23.15
N HIS A 44 -4.05 18.20 -23.70
CA HIS A 44 -3.92 16.87 -23.10
C HIS A 44 -2.48 16.35 -23.16
N ARG A 45 -1.80 16.53 -24.30
CA ARG A 45 -0.38 16.15 -24.44
C ARG A 45 0.51 16.92 -23.46
N ARG A 46 0.30 18.24 -23.32
CA ARG A 46 1.01 19.08 -22.33
C ARG A 46 0.75 18.63 -20.89
N ARG A 47 -0.49 18.28 -20.54
CA ARG A 47 -0.82 17.77 -19.18
C ARG A 47 -0.14 16.44 -18.91
N ARG A 48 -0.13 15.50 -19.85
CA ARG A 48 0.59 14.21 -19.73
C ARG A 48 2.09 14.44 -19.56
N TRP A 49 2.68 15.30 -20.36
CA TRP A 49 4.10 15.66 -20.27
C TRP A 49 4.44 16.27 -18.90
N LYS A 50 3.70 17.28 -18.47
CA LYS A 50 3.88 17.87 -17.14
C LYS A 50 3.73 16.84 -16.01
N ARG A 51 2.78 15.92 -16.12
CA ARG A 51 2.61 14.83 -15.14
C ARG A 51 3.83 13.92 -15.13
N SER A 52 4.35 13.52 -16.28
CA SER A 52 5.55 12.68 -16.40
C SER A 52 6.76 13.34 -15.72
N ILE A 53 7.02 14.61 -16.05
CA ILE A 53 8.11 15.38 -15.42
C ILE A 53 7.95 15.46 -13.91
N LYS A 54 6.75 15.82 -13.42
CA LYS A 54 6.49 15.91 -11.97
C LYS A 54 6.66 14.57 -11.26
N THR A 55 6.27 13.47 -11.90
CA THR A 55 6.47 12.12 -11.36
C THR A 55 7.96 11.81 -11.24
N GLN A 56 8.74 12.04 -12.31
CA GLN A 56 10.19 11.84 -12.28
C GLN A 56 10.89 12.71 -11.22
N GLN A 57 10.51 13.99 -11.13
CA GLN A 57 11.05 14.89 -10.10
C GLN A 57 10.70 14.44 -8.67
N SER A 58 9.50 13.90 -8.47
CA SER A 58 9.07 13.37 -7.18
C SER A 58 9.85 12.11 -6.80
N GLU A 59 10.05 11.21 -7.76
CA GLU A 59 10.86 10.00 -7.58
C GLU A 59 12.32 10.34 -7.26
N GLU A 60 12.91 11.28 -8.00
CA GLU A 60 14.29 11.70 -7.75
C GLU A 60 14.47 12.37 -6.38
N ARG A 61 13.49 13.17 -5.94
CA ARG A 61 13.47 13.72 -4.58
C ARG A 61 13.40 12.63 -3.52
N LEU A 62 12.60 11.59 -3.74
CA LEU A 62 12.54 10.43 -2.85
C LEU A 62 13.89 9.73 -2.76
N TYR A 63 14.53 9.45 -3.90
CA TYR A 63 15.84 8.80 -3.93
C TYR A 63 16.91 9.61 -3.18
N LYS A 64 16.98 10.92 -3.42
CA LYS A 64 17.90 11.80 -2.70
C LYS A 64 17.66 11.81 -1.18
N ARG A 65 16.39 11.80 -0.76
CA ARG A 65 16.05 11.72 0.66
C ARG A 65 16.50 10.40 1.27
N LEU A 66 16.27 9.29 0.60
CA LEU A 66 16.70 7.97 1.07
C LEU A 66 18.23 7.91 1.15
N GLN A 67 18.95 8.35 0.10
CA GLN A 67 20.41 8.43 0.13
C GLN A 67 20.94 9.31 1.25
N GLY A 68 20.27 10.42 1.56
CA GLY A 68 20.62 11.30 2.68
C GLY A 68 20.40 10.68 4.06
N MET A 69 19.63 9.58 4.17
CA MET A 69 19.47 8.84 5.43
C MET A 69 20.57 7.78 5.65
N GLN A 70 21.43 7.55 4.66
CA GLN A 70 22.53 6.59 4.77
C GLN A 70 23.61 7.16 5.68
N ILE A 71 23.84 6.49 6.82
CA ILE A 71 24.81 6.93 7.85
C ILE A 71 26.22 6.58 7.39
N GLU A 72 26.44 5.35 6.93
CA GLU A 72 27.72 4.85 6.46
C GLU A 72 27.72 4.78 4.93
N LYS A 73 28.44 5.68 4.28
CA LYS A 73 28.45 5.77 2.80
C LYS A 73 29.07 4.54 2.11
N GLU A 74 29.93 3.83 2.82
CA GLU A 74 30.64 2.64 2.30
C GLU A 74 29.79 1.38 2.34
N ARG A 75 28.74 1.34 3.14
CA ARG A 75 27.82 0.20 3.23
C ARG A 75 26.57 0.43 2.42
N PRO A 76 26.14 -0.54 1.60
CA PRO A 76 24.90 -0.38 0.84
C PRO A 76 23.70 -0.26 1.79
N MET A 77 22.83 0.72 1.52
CA MET A 77 21.57 0.85 2.24
C MET A 77 20.60 -0.22 1.79
N VAL A 78 20.03 -0.97 2.73
CA VAL A 78 18.97 -1.95 2.49
C VAL A 78 17.62 -1.38 2.90
N LEU A 79 16.66 -1.44 2.00
CA LEU A 79 15.28 -0.99 2.25
C LEU A 79 14.41 -2.20 2.58
N ALA A 80 13.93 -2.28 3.81
CA ALA A 80 12.90 -3.25 4.19
C ALA A 80 11.56 -2.81 3.60
N TYR A 81 11.04 -3.56 2.63
CA TYR A 81 9.79 -3.23 1.94
C TYR A 81 8.70 -4.23 2.31
N GLY A 82 7.55 -3.73 2.78
CA GLY A 82 6.43 -4.58 3.18
C GLY A 82 5.88 -5.42 2.02
N SER A 83 5.56 -6.67 2.31
CA SER A 83 5.14 -7.66 1.30
C SER A 83 3.72 -7.49 0.77
N TRP A 84 2.95 -6.52 1.27
CA TRP A 84 1.57 -6.29 0.86
C TRP A 84 1.45 -5.95 -0.64
N GLY A 85 0.98 -6.84 -1.41
CA GLY A 85 0.86 -6.69 -2.87
C GLY A 85 1.97 -7.33 -3.68
N THR A 86 3.00 -7.92 -3.04
CA THR A 86 4.06 -8.67 -3.73
C THR A 86 3.85 -10.18 -3.67
N ILE A 87 3.13 -10.67 -2.65
CA ILE A 87 2.89 -12.10 -2.43
C ILE A 87 1.52 -12.52 -2.98
N ALA A 88 1.51 -13.66 -3.66
CA ALA A 88 0.35 -14.45 -4.06
C ALA A 88 -0.66 -13.73 -4.97
N GLY A 89 -0.24 -13.26 -6.16
CA GLY A 89 -1.19 -12.95 -7.23
C GLY A 89 -2.20 -11.83 -6.95
N ARG A 90 -2.16 -11.22 -5.78
CA ARG A 90 -2.90 -10.01 -5.47
C ARG A 90 -2.15 -8.79 -6.01
N ALA A 91 -1.99 -8.78 -7.31
CA ALA A 91 -1.49 -7.61 -8.02
C ALA A 91 -2.42 -6.43 -7.74
N GLY A 92 -1.90 -5.49 -6.99
CA GLY A 92 -2.62 -4.31 -6.57
C GLY A 92 -3.34 -4.54 -5.25
N ALA A 93 -2.83 -3.92 -4.19
CA ALA A 93 -3.61 -3.67 -3.00
C ALA A 93 -4.99 -3.20 -3.47
N ALA A 94 -6.03 -3.84 -2.99
CA ALA A 94 -7.39 -3.49 -3.35
C ALA A 94 -7.56 -2.00 -3.14
N CYS A 95 -7.50 -1.24 -4.22
CA CYS A 95 -7.87 0.16 -4.17
C CYS A 95 -9.32 0.18 -3.74
N ASN A 96 -9.61 0.86 -2.67
CA ASN A 96 -10.99 1.16 -2.36
C ASN A 96 -11.58 1.82 -3.62
N LYS A 97 -12.70 1.31 -4.11
CA LYS A 97 -13.39 1.87 -5.29
C LYS A 97 -13.40 3.40 -5.21
N GLY A 98 -12.91 4.07 -6.25
CA GLY A 98 -12.87 5.54 -6.33
C GLY A 98 -11.58 6.21 -5.82
N ASN A 99 -10.66 5.49 -5.19
CA ASN A 99 -9.38 6.04 -4.76
C ASN A 99 -8.25 5.72 -5.76
N PRO A 100 -7.22 6.57 -5.84
CA PRO A 100 -6.03 6.28 -6.64
C PRO A 100 -5.37 4.97 -6.20
N SER A 101 -4.83 4.22 -7.16
CA SER A 101 -4.11 2.99 -6.85
C SER A 101 -2.91 3.25 -5.94
N CYS A 102 -2.78 2.43 -4.89
CA CYS A 102 -1.60 2.50 -4.02
C CYS A 102 -0.32 2.24 -4.81
N ILE A 103 0.71 3.01 -4.49
CA ILE A 103 2.05 2.82 -5.04
C ILE A 103 2.62 1.56 -4.37
N GLY A 104 2.54 0.44 -5.06
CA GLY A 104 2.99 -0.86 -4.56
C GLY A 104 4.20 -1.39 -5.34
N VAL A 105 4.01 -2.50 -6.04
CA VAL A 105 5.06 -3.19 -6.82
C VAL A 105 5.81 -2.26 -7.79
N GLY A 106 5.14 -1.27 -8.36
CA GLY A 106 5.77 -0.29 -9.25
C GLY A 106 6.86 0.53 -8.56
N LEU A 107 6.62 1.01 -7.36
CA LEU A 107 7.61 1.74 -6.56
C LEU A 107 8.75 0.81 -6.13
N MET A 108 8.43 -0.38 -5.64
CA MET A 108 9.42 -1.38 -5.26
C MET A 108 10.40 -1.66 -6.40
N ARG A 109 9.91 -1.91 -7.62
CA ARG A 109 10.75 -2.12 -8.81
C ARG A 109 11.63 -0.92 -9.16
N LYS A 110 11.14 0.29 -8.94
CA LYS A 110 11.92 1.52 -9.15
C LYS A 110 13.00 1.70 -8.09
N LEU A 111 12.69 1.43 -6.83
CA LEU A 111 13.66 1.45 -5.73
C LEU A 111 14.75 0.40 -5.93
N ALA A 112 14.38 -0.81 -6.37
CA ALA A 112 15.33 -1.91 -6.62
C ALA A 112 16.35 -1.62 -7.74
N LYS A 113 16.13 -0.58 -8.55
CA LYS A 113 17.13 -0.12 -9.54
C LYS A 113 18.28 0.67 -8.89
N ARG A 114 18.13 1.17 -7.69
CA ARG A 114 19.11 2.05 -7.02
C ARG A 114 19.52 1.59 -5.63
N PHE A 115 18.72 0.74 -4.99
CA PHE A 115 18.92 0.27 -3.62
C PHE A 115 18.72 -1.23 -3.55
N VAL A 116 19.32 -1.84 -2.55
CA VAL A 116 18.97 -3.21 -2.17
C VAL A 116 17.61 -3.19 -1.50
N VAL A 117 16.64 -3.93 -2.03
CA VAL A 117 15.27 -3.97 -1.49
C VAL A 117 14.99 -5.38 -0.98
N ALA A 118 14.73 -5.51 0.31
CA ALA A 118 14.37 -6.74 0.97
C ALA A 118 12.86 -6.79 1.23
N ILE A 119 12.17 -7.80 0.70
CA ILE A 119 10.75 -7.99 0.94
C ILE A 119 10.57 -8.59 2.35
N THR A 120 9.82 -7.88 3.18
CA THR A 120 9.63 -8.22 4.59
C THR A 120 8.15 -8.50 4.86
N PRO A 121 7.81 -9.57 5.60
CA PRO A 121 6.44 -9.81 6.03
C PRO A 121 5.88 -8.60 6.79
N GLU A 122 4.66 -8.17 6.42
CA GLU A 122 4.05 -7.00 7.05
C GLU A 122 2.72 -7.29 7.75
N GLN A 123 2.41 -8.58 7.94
CA GLN A 123 1.17 -8.98 8.61
C GLN A 123 1.10 -8.32 10.00
N TYR A 124 -0.05 -7.68 10.28
CA TYR A 124 -0.35 -7.04 11.56
C TYR A 124 0.64 -5.98 12.06
N THR A 125 1.65 -5.60 11.31
CA THR A 125 2.65 -4.60 11.71
C THR A 125 2.02 -3.27 12.15
N SER A 126 0.95 -2.83 11.48
CA SER A 126 0.20 -1.62 11.83
C SER A 126 -0.81 -1.80 12.99
N LYS A 127 -0.97 -3.03 13.49
CA LYS A 127 -1.86 -3.37 14.61
C LYS A 127 -1.09 -3.83 15.86
N THR A 128 0.22 -3.77 15.84
CA THR A 128 1.11 -4.16 16.92
C THR A 128 1.83 -2.93 17.44
N CYS A 129 1.89 -2.77 18.75
CA CYS A 129 2.58 -1.66 19.40
C CYS A 129 4.09 -1.71 19.14
N CYS A 130 4.68 -0.62 18.70
CA CYS A 130 6.14 -0.58 18.46
C CYS A 130 6.98 -0.54 19.76
N ARG A 131 6.35 -0.32 20.93
CA ARG A 131 7.04 -0.29 22.23
C ARG A 131 7.00 -1.64 22.93
N CYS A 132 5.81 -2.19 23.18
CA CYS A 132 5.62 -3.40 23.99
C CYS A 132 5.21 -4.63 23.18
N MET A 133 5.11 -4.52 21.85
CA MET A 133 4.66 -5.56 20.93
C MET A 133 3.23 -6.08 21.21
N GLY A 134 2.48 -5.41 22.09
CA GLY A 134 1.08 -5.70 22.39
C GLY A 134 0.15 -5.29 21.23
N GLN A 135 -1.11 -5.70 21.33
CA GLN A 135 -2.12 -5.38 20.33
C GLN A 135 -2.53 -3.91 20.40
N CYS A 136 -2.72 -3.28 19.22
CA CYS A 136 -3.27 -1.94 19.09
C CYS A 136 -4.67 -1.95 18.48
N GLY A 137 -5.53 -1.10 19.02
CA GLY A 137 -6.89 -0.85 18.55
C GLY A 137 -7.11 0.60 18.11
N PRO A 138 -8.34 0.93 17.70
CA PRO A 138 -8.74 2.31 17.47
C PRO A 138 -8.71 3.12 18.79
N HIS A 139 -8.63 4.44 18.69
CA HIS A 139 -8.76 5.28 19.87
C HIS A 139 -10.20 5.20 20.42
N PRO A 140 -10.40 4.99 21.73
CA PRO A 140 -11.74 4.74 22.28
C PRO A 140 -12.70 5.91 22.12
N THR A 141 -12.22 7.15 22.23
CA THR A 141 -13.06 8.37 22.27
C THR A 141 -12.81 9.31 21.09
N MET A 142 -11.57 9.43 20.57
CA MET A 142 -11.28 10.36 19.47
C MET A 142 -11.89 9.86 18.17
N ARG A 143 -12.64 10.75 17.54
CA ARG A 143 -13.27 10.53 16.24
C ARG A 143 -12.88 11.62 15.26
N GLY A 144 -12.99 11.32 13.96
CA GLY A 144 -12.87 12.33 12.90
C GLY A 144 -14.02 13.34 12.91
N GLY A 145 -13.91 14.40 12.16
CA GLY A 145 -14.98 15.39 12.02
C GLY A 145 -16.30 14.84 11.50
N ASP A 146 -16.27 13.65 10.88
CA ASP A 146 -17.42 12.87 10.40
C ASP A 146 -17.96 11.85 11.45
N GLY A 147 -17.47 11.88 12.67
CA GLY A 147 -17.81 10.96 13.76
C GLY A 147 -17.22 9.57 13.65
N ARG A 148 -16.48 9.27 12.56
CA ARG A 148 -15.89 7.95 12.31
C ARG A 148 -14.55 7.76 13.00
N GLU A 149 -14.13 6.49 13.10
CA GLU A 149 -12.80 6.11 13.59
C GLU A 149 -11.69 6.80 12.79
N ILE A 150 -10.72 7.40 13.48
CA ILE A 150 -9.53 7.97 12.85
C ILE A 150 -8.57 6.82 12.50
N ARG A 151 -8.62 6.35 11.26
CA ARG A 151 -7.84 5.18 10.79
C ARG A 151 -6.33 5.31 10.99
N GLY A 152 -5.79 6.52 10.95
CA GLY A 152 -4.37 6.80 11.15
C GLY A 152 -3.92 6.76 12.61
N LEU A 153 -4.85 6.70 13.56
CA LEU A 153 -4.60 6.73 15.00
C LEU A 153 -4.82 5.35 15.61
N ARG A 154 -3.85 4.87 16.40
CA ARG A 154 -3.92 3.60 17.12
C ARG A 154 -3.49 3.77 18.57
N VAL A 155 -4.11 3.00 19.44
CA VAL A 155 -3.79 2.97 20.87
C VAL A 155 -3.42 1.55 21.28
N CYS A 156 -2.33 1.42 22.01
CA CYS A 156 -1.96 0.15 22.62
C CYS A 156 -2.99 -0.28 23.65
N GLN A 157 -3.44 -1.52 23.56
CA GLN A 157 -4.44 -2.09 24.48
C GLN A 157 -3.83 -2.65 25.78
N ASN A 158 -2.49 -2.71 25.87
CA ASN A 158 -1.81 -3.09 27.09
C ASN A 158 -1.95 -1.96 28.13
N GLU A 159 -2.47 -2.30 29.32
CA GLU A 159 -2.75 -1.37 30.42
C GLU A 159 -1.52 -0.57 30.85
N GLU A 160 -0.37 -1.21 30.90
CA GLU A 160 0.90 -0.58 31.29
C GLU A 160 1.51 0.30 30.20
N CYS A 161 1.07 0.14 28.94
CA CYS A 161 1.68 0.84 27.83
C CYS A 161 0.86 2.03 27.32
N LYS A 162 -0.43 1.82 27.02
CA LYS A 162 -1.41 2.82 26.52
C LYS A 162 -0.90 3.81 25.47
N LEU A 163 0.19 3.47 24.76
CA LEU A 163 0.83 4.35 23.79
C LEU A 163 -0.12 4.69 22.63
N ILE A 164 -0.33 5.98 22.42
CA ILE A 164 -1.03 6.51 21.24
C ILE A 164 0.00 6.70 20.13
N GLN A 165 -0.29 6.17 18.94
CA GLN A 165 0.69 6.14 17.85
C GLN A 165 0.04 6.31 16.47
N ASN A 166 0.81 6.85 15.54
CA ASN A 166 0.44 6.90 14.14
C ASN A 166 0.60 5.51 13.52
N ARG A 167 -0.48 5.01 12.91
CA ARG A 167 -0.56 3.67 12.31
C ARG A 167 0.54 3.39 11.29
N ASP A 168 0.79 4.35 10.37
CA ASP A 168 1.71 4.15 9.26
C ASP A 168 3.17 4.19 9.75
N ARG A 169 3.48 5.10 10.69
CA ARG A 169 4.79 5.14 11.35
C ARG A 169 5.05 3.85 12.11
N THR A 170 4.08 3.36 12.87
CA THR A 170 4.20 2.10 13.61
C THR A 170 4.40 0.92 12.66
N GLY A 171 3.63 0.85 11.58
CA GLY A 171 3.79 -0.18 10.56
C GLY A 171 5.21 -0.19 9.99
N ALA A 172 5.75 0.99 9.63
CA ALA A 172 7.10 1.11 9.10
C ALA A 172 8.18 0.67 10.11
N LEU A 173 8.07 1.09 11.37
CA LEU A 173 9.00 0.67 12.44
C LEU A 173 8.97 -0.84 12.63
N ASN A 174 7.79 -1.43 12.69
CA ASN A 174 7.62 -2.86 12.90
C ASN A 174 8.12 -3.70 11.70
N ILE A 175 7.99 -3.20 10.47
CA ILE A 175 8.62 -3.82 9.29
C ILE A 175 10.15 -3.81 9.44
N GLY A 176 10.73 -2.70 9.91
CA GLY A 176 12.17 -2.61 10.17
C GLY A 176 12.63 -3.59 11.25
N VAL A 177 11.89 -3.71 12.35
CA VAL A 177 12.19 -4.67 13.43
C VAL A 177 12.08 -6.11 12.93
N GLN A 178 11.03 -6.45 12.16
CA GLN A 178 10.88 -7.76 11.53
C GLN A 178 12.07 -8.10 10.63
N PHE A 179 12.49 -7.16 9.80
CA PHE A 179 13.63 -7.33 8.92
C PHE A 179 14.94 -7.57 9.71
N GLY A 180 15.20 -6.77 10.76
CA GLY A 180 16.35 -6.96 11.63
C GLY A 180 16.39 -8.35 12.28
N ARG A 181 15.25 -8.84 12.74
CA ARG A 181 15.14 -10.21 13.29
C ARG A 181 15.43 -11.29 12.25
N LEU A 182 14.88 -11.14 11.04
CA LEU A 182 15.13 -12.08 9.94
C LEU A 182 16.62 -12.14 9.56
N LEU A 183 17.34 -11.02 9.58
CA LEU A 183 18.79 -10.98 9.35
C LEU A 183 19.57 -11.72 10.43
N GLN A 184 19.06 -11.77 11.66
CA GLN A 184 19.65 -12.49 12.79
C GLN A 184 19.23 -13.98 12.83
N GLY A 185 18.52 -14.48 11.82
CA GLY A 185 18.01 -15.85 11.78
C GLY A 185 16.83 -16.13 12.72
N HIS A 186 16.24 -15.10 13.30
CA HIS A 186 15.07 -15.24 14.14
C HIS A 186 13.78 -15.31 13.31
N GLY A 187 12.81 -16.07 13.77
CA GLY A 187 11.47 -16.10 13.17
C GLY A 187 10.70 -14.78 13.33
N PRO A 188 9.54 -14.66 12.68
CA PRO A 188 8.69 -13.50 12.80
C PRO A 188 8.24 -13.25 14.24
N ILE A 189 7.92 -12.00 14.56
CA ILE A 189 7.39 -11.65 15.88
C ILE A 189 6.02 -12.30 16.04
N ARG A 190 5.83 -13.09 17.10
CA ARG A 190 4.59 -13.88 17.35
C ARG A 190 3.32 -13.03 17.27
N SER A 191 3.28 -11.87 17.90
CA SER A 191 2.12 -10.96 17.85
C SER A 191 1.79 -10.42 16.45
N MET A 192 2.64 -10.67 15.46
CA MET A 192 2.45 -10.32 14.06
C MET A 192 2.14 -11.54 13.19
N THR A 193 1.97 -12.73 13.76
CA THR A 193 1.52 -13.94 13.05
C THR A 193 0.01 -14.11 13.15
N LYS A 194 -0.56 -14.83 12.19
CA LYS A 194 -2.01 -15.08 12.17
C LYS A 194 -2.41 -16.04 13.29
N GLU A 195 -1.61 -17.07 13.52
CA GLU A 195 -1.85 -18.12 14.50
C GLU A 195 -1.97 -17.56 15.92
N GLU A 196 -1.07 -16.70 16.33
CA GLU A 196 -1.09 -16.11 17.67
C GLU A 196 -2.28 -15.18 17.87
N ARG A 197 -2.70 -14.47 16.83
CA ARG A 197 -3.87 -13.59 16.91
C ARG A 197 -5.19 -14.35 16.95
N GLU A 198 -5.29 -15.48 16.27
CA GLU A 198 -6.45 -16.36 16.37
C GLU A 198 -6.56 -16.98 17.77
N LEU A 199 -5.44 -17.44 18.34
CA LEU A 199 -5.39 -17.92 19.72
C LEU A 199 -5.81 -16.85 20.73
N THR A 200 -5.39 -15.60 20.55
CA THR A 200 -5.76 -14.49 21.43
C THR A 200 -7.25 -14.16 21.32
N LEU A 201 -7.85 -14.25 20.14
CA LEU A 201 -9.28 -14.06 19.95
C LEU A 201 -10.09 -15.16 20.62
N HIS A 202 -9.69 -16.43 20.50
CA HIS A 202 -10.32 -17.55 21.18
C HIS A 202 -10.26 -17.43 22.71
N ARG A 203 -9.12 -17.04 23.26
CA ARG A 203 -9.00 -16.81 24.72
C ARG A 203 -9.96 -15.74 25.22
N ARG A 204 -10.11 -14.62 24.47
CA ARG A 204 -11.04 -13.54 24.86
C ARG A 204 -12.51 -13.96 24.80
N CYS A 205 -12.89 -14.89 23.93
CA CYS A 205 -14.26 -15.43 23.90
C CYS A 205 -14.55 -16.37 25.07
N LEU A 206 -13.53 -17.06 25.60
CA LEU A 206 -13.67 -17.95 26.76
C LEU A 206 -13.72 -17.18 28.10
N ASP A 207 -13.13 -15.97 28.15
CA ASP A 207 -13.14 -15.11 29.34
C ASP A 207 -14.43 -14.27 29.45
N CYS A 208 -15.37 -14.37 28.52
CA CYS A 208 -16.64 -13.64 28.48
C CYS A 208 -17.88 -14.54 28.84
N GLU A 209 -17.68 -15.81 29.16
CA GLU A 209 -18.68 -16.73 29.71
C GLU A 209 -18.52 -16.83 31.25
#